data_5f816b0b5f268eeddc0a5f82fd6f6f0b
#
_entry.id   5f816b0b5f268eeddc0a5f82fd6f6f0b
#
_cell.length_a   1.000
_cell.length_b   1.000
_cell.length_c   1.000
_cell.angle_alpha   90.00
_cell.angle_beta   90.00
_cell.angle_gamma   90.00
#
_symmetry.space_group_name_H-M   'P 1'
#
loop_
_entity.id
_entity.type
_entity.pdbx_description
1 polymer ?
#
loop_
_entity_poly.entity_id
_entity_poly.type
_entity_poly.pdbx_seq_one_letter_code
_entity_poly.pdbx_strand_id
1 'polypeptide(L)'
;MTKADVEEIVKRCPFVKEAAKAGEKTVVFYIGNRKQIFEITEGVKAVYAILEEIEANETDEDVLCMIDGIKKGRSDVAIMQDVYWQKNAYCERKDRLIHKIFECCISKGFVRYEEIMSRSIA
;
A
#
# COMPACT_ATOMS: atom_id res chain seq x y z
N MET A 1 -12.65 2.18 3.88
CA MET A 1 -11.35 1.61 3.47
C MET A 1 -10.94 0.52 4.45
N THR A 2 -10.65 -0.66 3.96
CA THR A 2 -10.22 -1.80 4.78
C THR A 2 -8.69 -1.99 4.68
N LYS A 3 -8.15 -2.87 5.51
CA LYS A 3 -6.72 -3.23 5.42
C LYS A 3 -6.38 -3.85 4.05
N ALA A 4 -7.29 -4.66 3.50
CA ALA A 4 -7.13 -5.22 2.15
C ALA A 4 -7.11 -4.13 1.08
N ASP A 5 -7.93 -3.09 1.25
CA ASP A 5 -7.92 -1.93 0.34
C ASP A 5 -6.59 -1.20 0.38
N VAL A 6 -6.02 -1.01 1.58
CA VAL A 6 -4.70 -0.39 1.74
C VAL A 6 -3.64 -1.20 1.00
N GLU A 7 -3.66 -2.53 1.13
CA GLU A 7 -2.72 -3.40 0.45
C GLU A 7 -2.83 -3.26 -1.08
N GLU A 8 -4.05 -3.25 -1.63
CA GLU A 8 -4.27 -3.06 -3.06
C GLU A 8 -3.79 -1.68 -3.54
N ILE A 9 -4.05 -0.63 -2.76
CA ILE A 9 -3.59 0.72 -3.09
C ILE A 9 -2.05 0.75 -3.17
N VAL A 10 -1.38 0.16 -2.20
CA VAL A 10 0.09 0.13 -2.14
C VAL A 10 0.66 -0.63 -3.35
N LYS A 11 0.04 -1.75 -3.73
CA LYS A 11 0.46 -2.52 -4.90
C LYS A 11 0.33 -1.76 -6.22
N ARG A 12 -0.61 -0.79 -6.30
CA ARG A 12 -0.88 0.00 -7.51
C ARG A 12 -0.12 1.32 -7.55
N CYS A 13 0.74 1.55 -6.56
CA CYS A 13 1.45 2.82 -6.36
C CYS A 13 2.06 3.42 -7.64
N PRO A 14 2.81 2.67 -8.49
CA PRO A 14 3.44 3.29 -9.67
C PRO A 14 2.43 3.89 -10.64
N PHE A 15 1.30 3.21 -10.88
CA PHE A 15 0.29 3.64 -11.83
C PHE A 15 -0.55 4.79 -11.29
N VAL A 16 -0.97 4.68 -10.04
CA VAL A 16 -1.86 5.66 -9.42
C VAL A 16 -1.15 6.97 -9.14
N LYS A 17 0.11 6.91 -8.72
CA LYS A 17 0.90 8.11 -8.42
C LYS A 17 1.11 8.97 -9.67
N GLU A 18 1.41 8.35 -10.82
CA GLU A 18 1.57 9.08 -12.08
C GLU A 18 0.25 9.69 -12.54
N ALA A 19 -0.85 8.95 -12.47
CA ALA A 19 -2.16 9.46 -12.84
C ALA A 19 -2.59 10.63 -11.95
N ALA A 20 -2.32 10.55 -10.65
CA ALA A 20 -2.61 11.64 -9.71
C ALA A 20 -1.81 12.90 -10.05
N LYS A 21 -0.54 12.75 -10.44
CA LYS A 21 0.29 13.89 -10.89
C LYS A 21 -0.25 14.53 -12.16
N ALA A 22 -0.83 13.73 -13.06
CA ALA A 22 -1.45 14.23 -14.29
C ALA A 22 -2.82 14.85 -14.06
N GLY A 23 -3.33 14.85 -12.81
CA GLY A 23 -4.64 15.40 -12.48
C GLY A 23 -5.80 14.48 -12.80
N GLU A 24 -5.54 13.23 -13.10
CA GLU A 24 -6.59 12.25 -13.37
C GLU A 24 -7.27 11.78 -12.08
N LYS A 25 -8.56 11.48 -12.18
CA LYS A 25 -9.36 11.00 -11.05
C LYS A 25 -9.47 9.49 -10.98
N THR A 26 -9.16 8.81 -12.09
CA THR A 26 -9.24 7.35 -12.19
C THR A 26 -8.03 6.81 -12.94
N VAL A 27 -7.70 5.55 -12.64
CA VAL A 27 -6.68 4.80 -13.37
C VAL A 27 -7.33 3.55 -13.91
N VAL A 28 -7.07 3.24 -15.18
CA VAL A 28 -7.53 2.01 -15.81
C VAL A 28 -6.32 1.09 -15.97
N PHE A 29 -6.47 -0.15 -15.51
CA PHE A 29 -5.45 -1.17 -15.72
C PHE A 29 -6.13 -2.52 -15.97
N TYR A 30 -5.36 -3.48 -16.46
CA TYR A 30 -5.89 -4.80 -16.81
C TYR A 30 -5.24 -5.87 -15.94
N ILE A 31 -6.07 -6.76 -15.39
CA ILE A 31 -5.62 -7.98 -14.72
C ILE A 31 -6.06 -9.13 -15.64
N GLY A 32 -5.10 -9.71 -16.39
CA GLY A 32 -5.43 -10.63 -17.46
C GLY A 32 -6.24 -9.93 -18.55
N ASN A 33 -7.45 -10.44 -18.83
CA ASN A 33 -8.37 -9.86 -19.80
C ASN A 33 -9.42 -8.93 -19.15
N ARG A 34 -9.36 -8.74 -17.84
CA ARG A 34 -10.33 -7.92 -17.12
C ARG A 34 -9.85 -6.49 -16.96
N LYS A 35 -10.68 -5.56 -17.41
CA LYS A 35 -10.47 -4.13 -17.19
C LYS A 35 -10.85 -3.78 -15.76
N GLN A 36 -9.94 -3.11 -15.06
CA GLN A 36 -10.17 -2.60 -13.71
C GLN A 36 -10.11 -1.08 -13.73
N ILE A 37 -11.07 -0.44 -13.07
CA ILE A 37 -11.08 1.01 -12.90
C ILE A 37 -10.82 1.28 -11.43
N PHE A 38 -9.77 2.05 -11.16
CA PHE A 38 -9.37 2.40 -9.80
C PHE A 38 -9.59 3.89 -9.59
N GLU A 39 -10.40 4.24 -8.60
CA GLU A 39 -10.73 5.62 -8.28
C GLU A 39 -9.68 6.22 -7.35
N ILE A 40 -9.15 7.39 -7.72
CA ILE A 40 -8.15 8.11 -6.93
C ILE A 40 -8.88 9.05 -5.97
N THR A 41 -9.20 8.54 -4.78
CA THR A 41 -9.88 9.30 -3.74
C THR A 41 -8.87 10.01 -2.84
N GLU A 42 -9.35 10.87 -1.95
CA GLU A 42 -8.50 11.47 -0.91
C GLU A 42 -7.87 10.42 0.01
N GLY A 43 -8.60 9.33 0.29
CA GLY A 43 -8.06 8.21 1.05
C GLY A 43 -6.89 7.52 0.35
N VAL A 44 -6.96 7.35 -0.96
CA VAL A 44 -5.86 6.80 -1.77
C VAL A 44 -4.63 7.70 -1.70
N LYS A 45 -4.82 9.00 -1.85
CA LYS A 45 -3.73 9.98 -1.75
C LYS A 45 -3.11 9.97 -0.35
N ALA A 46 -3.93 9.81 0.68
CA ALA A 46 -3.47 9.72 2.06
C ALA A 46 -2.59 8.48 2.29
N VAL A 47 -2.93 7.34 1.70
CA VAL A 47 -2.12 6.12 1.80
C VAL A 47 -0.71 6.38 1.26
N TYR A 48 -0.58 7.02 0.10
CA TYR A 48 0.72 7.32 -0.48
C TYR A 48 1.51 8.33 0.35
N ALA A 49 0.85 9.35 0.88
CA ALA A 49 1.49 10.32 1.75
C ALA A 49 2.02 9.66 3.04
N ILE A 50 1.25 8.77 3.63
CA ILE A 50 1.67 8.00 4.81
C ILE A 50 2.86 7.10 4.49
N LEU A 51 2.82 6.41 3.35
CA LEU A 51 3.92 5.54 2.93
C LEU A 51 5.21 6.34 2.74
N GLU A 52 5.15 7.50 2.11
CA GLU A 52 6.30 8.38 1.94
C GLU A 52 6.83 8.90 3.27
N GLU A 53 5.97 9.21 4.22
CA GLU A 53 6.35 9.64 5.55
C GLU A 53 7.05 8.51 6.32
N ILE A 54 6.53 7.29 6.24
CA ILE A 54 7.17 6.10 6.85
C ILE A 54 8.55 5.89 6.24
N GLU A 55 8.67 5.97 4.92
CA GLU A 55 9.93 5.82 4.22
C GLU A 55 10.94 6.88 4.68
N ALA A 56 10.51 8.13 4.81
CA ALA A 56 11.38 9.23 5.22
C ALA A 56 11.92 9.07 6.65
N ASN A 57 11.20 8.38 7.51
CA ASN A 57 11.59 8.18 8.92
C ASN A 57 12.23 6.81 9.19
N GLU A 58 12.32 5.95 8.18
CA GLU A 58 12.87 4.61 8.33
C GLU A 58 14.39 4.64 8.24
N THR A 59 15.06 3.88 9.11
CA THR A 59 16.51 3.77 9.15
C THR A 59 17.02 2.39 8.74
N ASP A 60 16.18 1.36 8.77
CA ASP A 60 16.55 0.00 8.38
C ASP A 60 16.63 -0.10 6.85
N GLU A 61 17.82 -0.41 6.33
CA GLU A 61 18.07 -0.50 4.89
C GLU A 61 17.22 -1.57 4.20
N ASP A 62 16.95 -2.70 4.85
CA ASP A 62 16.14 -3.76 4.28
C ASP A 62 14.66 -3.35 4.21
N VAL A 63 14.17 -2.62 5.21
CA VAL A 63 12.81 -2.06 5.19
C VAL A 63 12.68 -1.03 4.06
N LEU A 64 13.68 -0.16 3.92
CA LEU A 64 13.70 0.83 2.82
C LEU A 64 13.73 0.13 1.46
N CYS A 65 14.49 -0.94 1.32
CA CYS A 65 14.53 -1.75 0.09
C CYS A 65 13.16 -2.36 -0.22
N MET A 66 12.47 -2.89 0.79
CA MET A 66 11.13 -3.42 0.66
C MET A 66 10.14 -2.34 0.20
N ILE A 67 10.14 -1.18 0.85
CA ILE A 67 9.25 -0.06 0.50
C ILE A 67 9.50 0.40 -0.93
N ASP A 68 10.76 0.58 -1.32
CA ASP A 68 11.13 0.99 -2.67
C ASP A 68 10.65 -0.02 -3.71
N GLY A 69 10.83 -1.31 -3.44
CA GLY A 69 10.34 -2.38 -4.32
C GLY A 69 8.84 -2.37 -4.49
N ILE A 70 8.10 -2.18 -3.41
CA ILE A 70 6.64 -2.07 -3.44
C ILE A 70 6.21 -0.86 -4.27
N LYS A 71 6.85 0.29 -4.07
CA LYS A 71 6.56 1.54 -4.80
C LYS A 71 6.82 1.42 -6.30
N LYS A 72 7.73 0.55 -6.71
CA LYS A 72 8.05 0.29 -8.11
C LYS A 72 7.24 -0.84 -8.72
N GLY A 73 6.34 -1.44 -7.95
CA GLY A 73 5.49 -2.53 -8.42
C GLY A 73 6.22 -3.86 -8.60
N ARG A 74 7.35 -4.06 -7.93
CA ARG A 74 8.10 -5.32 -8.01
C ARG A 74 7.35 -6.44 -7.27
N SER A 75 7.50 -7.67 -7.75
CA SER A 75 6.89 -8.83 -7.09
C SER A 75 7.55 -9.11 -5.75
N ASP A 76 6.83 -9.82 -4.87
CA ASP A 76 7.36 -10.21 -3.55
C ASP A 76 8.64 -11.05 -3.70
N VAL A 77 8.66 -11.96 -4.67
CA VAL A 77 9.84 -12.81 -4.94
C VAL A 77 11.05 -11.94 -5.31
N ALA A 78 10.86 -10.93 -6.17
CA ALA A 78 11.92 -10.04 -6.58
C ALA A 78 12.46 -9.21 -5.40
N ILE A 79 11.57 -8.73 -4.53
CA ILE A 79 11.96 -7.95 -3.36
C ILE A 79 12.73 -8.83 -2.37
N MET A 80 12.26 -10.06 -2.13
CA MET A 80 12.92 -11.00 -1.21
C MET A 80 14.35 -11.34 -1.62
N GLN A 81 14.68 -11.27 -2.91
CA GLN A 81 16.04 -11.49 -3.40
C GLN A 81 17.01 -10.38 -2.97
N ASP A 82 16.49 -9.19 -2.68
CA ASP A 82 17.29 -8.01 -2.34
C ASP A 82 17.37 -7.75 -0.83
N VAL A 83 16.63 -8.50 -0.01
CA VAL A 83 16.65 -8.38 1.45
C VAL A 83 17.16 -9.67 2.09
N TYR A 84 17.68 -9.55 3.30
CA TYR A 84 18.26 -10.70 4.02
C TYR A 84 17.22 -11.55 4.76
N TRP A 85 15.95 -11.20 4.67
CA TRP A 85 14.89 -11.90 5.38
C TRP A 85 14.47 -13.16 4.65
N GLN A 86 14.15 -14.20 5.42
CA GLN A 86 13.46 -15.37 4.89
C GLN A 86 11.99 -15.03 4.61
N LYS A 87 11.31 -15.89 3.87
CA LYS A 87 9.92 -15.67 3.43
C LYS A 87 8.98 -15.25 4.56
N ASN A 88 9.03 -15.97 5.70
CA ASN A 88 8.12 -15.68 6.82
C ASN A 88 8.40 -14.31 7.43
N ALA A 89 9.66 -13.94 7.57
CA ALA A 89 10.06 -12.64 8.09
C ALA A 89 9.65 -11.52 7.13
N TYR A 90 9.81 -11.71 5.83
CA TYR A 90 9.37 -10.78 4.81
C TYR A 90 7.86 -10.54 4.88
N CYS A 91 7.07 -11.61 4.91
CA CYS A 91 5.60 -11.51 4.97
C CYS A 91 5.15 -10.79 6.24
N GLU A 92 5.78 -11.08 7.37
CA GLU A 92 5.49 -10.42 8.65
C GLU A 92 5.79 -8.92 8.59
N ARG A 93 6.94 -8.54 8.05
CA ARG A 93 7.34 -7.13 7.96
C ARG A 93 6.48 -6.35 6.98
N LYS A 94 6.11 -6.97 5.86
CA LYS A 94 5.17 -6.38 4.91
C LYS A 94 3.80 -6.17 5.55
N ASP A 95 3.31 -7.17 6.29
CA ASP A 95 2.03 -7.06 6.99
C ASP A 95 2.05 -5.95 8.05
N ARG A 96 3.14 -5.79 8.78
CA ARG A 96 3.31 -4.70 9.74
C ARG A 96 3.28 -3.34 9.05
N LEU A 97 3.90 -3.21 7.88
CA LEU A 97 3.86 -1.97 7.10
C LEU A 97 2.43 -1.62 6.72
N ILE A 98 1.70 -2.57 6.15
CA ILE A 98 0.31 -2.38 5.75
C ILE A 98 -0.56 -2.01 6.96
N HIS A 99 -0.38 -2.71 8.08
CA HIS A 99 -1.12 -2.45 9.31
C HIS A 99 -0.85 -1.04 9.85
N LYS A 100 0.41 -0.60 9.82
CA LYS A 100 0.79 0.75 10.26
C LYS A 100 0.13 1.82 9.38
N ILE A 101 0.11 1.63 8.07
CA ILE A 101 -0.57 2.54 7.14
C ILE A 101 -2.07 2.57 7.45
N PHE A 102 -2.68 1.40 7.66
CA PHE A 102 -4.10 1.30 8.00
C PHE A 102 -4.44 2.03 9.29
N GLU A 103 -3.63 1.87 10.34
CA GLU A 103 -3.82 2.59 11.61
C GLU A 103 -3.73 4.10 11.43
N CYS A 104 -2.80 4.58 10.62
CA CYS A 104 -2.71 6.00 10.30
C CYS A 104 -3.94 6.49 9.55
N CYS A 105 -4.51 5.68 8.67
CA CYS A 105 -5.75 6.01 7.96
C CYS A 105 -6.93 6.11 8.95
N ILE A 106 -6.99 5.23 9.94
CA ILE A 106 -8.00 5.30 11.00
C ILE A 106 -7.88 6.64 11.74
N SER A 107 -6.67 6.99 12.16
CA SER A 107 -6.40 8.23 12.89
C SER A 107 -6.76 9.48 12.10
N LYS A 108 -6.64 9.43 10.77
CA LYS A 108 -6.95 10.55 9.88
C LYS A 108 -8.42 10.56 9.41
N GLY A 109 -9.23 9.61 9.84
CA GLY A 109 -10.66 9.55 9.51
C GLY A 109 -11.00 8.97 8.15
N PHE A 110 -10.09 8.26 7.51
CA PHE A 110 -10.34 7.64 6.20
C PHE A 110 -10.92 6.22 6.28
N VAL A 111 -11.11 5.70 7.49
CA VAL A 111 -11.69 4.37 7.72
C VAL A 111 -12.99 4.54 8.49
N ARG A 112 -14.07 3.94 7.98
CA ARG A 112 -15.38 4.00 8.63
C ARG A 112 -15.41 3.10 9.86
N TYR A 113 -16.13 3.53 10.88
CA TYR A 113 -16.30 2.77 12.11
C TYR A 113 -16.87 1.37 11.86
N GLU A 114 -17.83 1.25 10.95
CA GLU A 114 -18.45 -0.03 10.58
C GLU A 114 -17.43 -1.02 10.02
N GLU A 115 -16.48 -0.54 9.22
CA GLU A 115 -15.41 -1.37 8.66
C GLU A 115 -14.51 -1.94 9.75
N ILE A 116 -14.22 -1.16 10.79
CA ILE A 116 -13.41 -1.59 11.94
C ILE A 116 -14.17 -2.66 12.72
N MET A 117 -15.45 -2.44 12.99
CA MET A 117 -16.28 -3.37 13.75
C MET A 117 -16.49 -4.69 13.01
N SER A 118 -16.68 -4.66 11.70
CA SER A 118 -16.79 -5.88 10.88
C SER A 118 -15.57 -6.76 11.02
N ARG A 119 -14.39 -6.18 11.11
CA ARG A 119 -13.14 -6.93 11.29
C ARG A 119 -12.99 -7.51 12.68
N SER A 120 -13.48 -6.82 13.69
CA SER A 120 -13.43 -7.30 15.08
C SER A 120 -14.29 -8.54 15.29
N ILE A 121 -15.35 -8.71 14.51
CA ILE A 121 -16.28 -9.83 14.58
C ILE A 121 -15.78 -11.02 13.76
N ALA A 122 -15.03 -10.75 12.72
CA ALA A 122 -14.45 -11.76 11.86
C ALA A 122 -13.17 -12.32 12.43
#